data_7ce60f65bd25fba63d229564607ba66b
#
_entry.id   7ce60f65bd25fba63d229564607ba66b
#
_cell.length_a   1.000
_cell.length_b   1.000
_cell.length_c   1.000
_cell.angle_alpha   90.00
_cell.angle_beta   90.00
_cell.angle_gamma   90.00
#
_symmetry.space_group_name_H-M   'P 1'
#
loop_
_entity.id
_entity.type
_entity.pdbx_description
1 polymer ?
#
loop_
_entity_poly.entity_id
_entity_poly.type
_entity_poly.pdbx_seq_one_letter_code
_entity_poly.pdbx_strand_id
1 'polypeptide(L)'
;TLNPPDGRQTRIQPNSDTMKNLSLVFRSLALPVLLLTLNAAGAQEKQPLRYVDAATLTVIGKSMPTPKLFQRVDTARYELWQPVKNYSAFSTGLAVVFRTDSRTIRARWKTGGYGLGHNMTAIARKGLDLYIERDGQWVYAGFGWPKGDNHDSALVEYMDEGEKTCLVYLPLWDEVLSLELGIDGDSRIEAVPNPFRHRIVVLGSSITHGASAGRPGMTWTARLARRMGLDFLNLGYSGQCKLQPEFARMLAEMDADAFVFDAFSNPSAGEIEERLDAFVATVRKAHPSTPLIFIQTEVRETVNFNLRARKFESDKRAAAEAGVRRLMKGDRNIYFIDSRGMIGTDHLGTVSYTH
;
A
#
# COMPACT_ATOMS: atom_id res chain seq x y z
N THR A 1 -14.08 -36.74 36.98
CA THR A 1 -14.55 -38.14 36.80
C THR A 1 -15.74 -38.17 35.83
N LEU A 2 -15.49 -38.37 34.57
CA LEU A 2 -16.47 -38.82 33.58
C LEU A 2 -15.70 -39.67 32.56
N ASN A 3 -16.09 -40.96 32.48
CA ASN A 3 -15.53 -41.99 31.63
C ASN A 3 -15.96 -41.79 30.16
N PRO A 4 -15.13 -42.19 29.16
CA PRO A 4 -15.51 -42.21 27.78
C PRO A 4 -16.34 -43.47 27.44
N PRO A 5 -17.22 -43.43 26.43
CA PRO A 5 -17.98 -44.57 26.00
C PRO A 5 -17.23 -45.50 25.05
N ASP A 6 -17.52 -46.75 25.22
CA ASP A 6 -17.02 -47.98 24.64
C ASP A 6 -17.19 -48.05 23.09
N GLY A 7 -16.10 -48.38 22.42
CA GLY A 7 -16.08 -48.55 20.98
C GLY A 7 -16.39 -49.99 20.54
N ARG A 8 -17.53 -50.22 19.86
CA ARG A 8 -17.76 -51.47 19.13
C ARG A 8 -17.56 -51.27 17.63
N GLN A 9 -16.46 -51.81 17.14
CA GLN A 9 -16.25 -52.04 15.71
C GLN A 9 -17.11 -53.21 15.23
N THR A 10 -18.05 -52.96 14.34
CA THR A 10 -18.73 -54.00 13.56
C THR A 10 -17.99 -54.17 12.24
N ARG A 11 -17.29 -55.28 12.12
CA ARG A 11 -16.68 -55.79 10.89
C ARG A 11 -17.76 -56.37 9.99
N ILE A 12 -17.99 -55.79 8.83
CA ILE A 12 -18.80 -56.40 7.77
C ILE A 12 -17.86 -57.13 6.82
N GLN A 13 -17.96 -58.46 6.76
CA GLN A 13 -17.30 -59.30 5.75
C GLN A 13 -18.13 -59.29 4.46
N PRO A 14 -17.52 -59.24 3.29
CA PRO A 14 -18.25 -59.40 2.03
C PRO A 14 -18.54 -60.84 1.72
N ASN A 15 -19.79 -61.11 1.37
CA ASN A 15 -20.33 -62.40 0.98
C ASN A 15 -19.87 -62.76 -0.43
N SER A 16 -19.21 -63.93 -0.55
CA SER A 16 -18.68 -64.48 -1.79
C SER A 16 -19.70 -65.41 -2.44
N ASP A 17 -20.71 -64.89 -3.15
CA ASP A 17 -21.50 -65.73 -4.07
C ASP A 17 -22.29 -64.85 -5.04
N THR A 18 -21.64 -64.32 -6.04
CA THR A 18 -22.28 -63.89 -7.30
C THR A 18 -21.24 -63.70 -8.43
N MET A 19 -20.45 -64.72 -8.64
CA MET A 19 -19.61 -64.83 -9.84
C MET A 19 -19.91 -66.16 -10.55
N LYS A 20 -21.04 -66.25 -11.25
CA LYS A 20 -21.20 -67.20 -12.34
C LYS A 20 -22.38 -66.79 -13.19
N ASN A 21 -22.12 -66.71 -14.50
CA ASN A 21 -23.06 -66.54 -15.61
C ASN A 21 -23.27 -65.11 -16.13
N LEU A 22 -22.38 -64.71 -17.02
CA LEU A 22 -22.81 -64.21 -18.33
C LEU A 22 -21.62 -64.28 -19.30
N SER A 23 -21.53 -65.47 -19.96
CA SER A 23 -20.74 -65.63 -21.18
C SER A 23 -21.71 -65.53 -22.37
N LEU A 24 -21.23 -64.81 -23.40
CA LEU A 24 -21.68 -64.84 -24.79
C LEU A 24 -23.06 -64.25 -25.15
N VAL A 25 -23.04 -63.03 -25.64
CA VAL A 25 -23.58 -62.69 -26.98
C VAL A 25 -22.73 -61.59 -27.61
N PHE A 26 -21.70 -61.99 -28.35
CA PHE A 26 -21.13 -61.14 -29.38
C PHE A 26 -22.07 -61.13 -30.55
N ARG A 27 -22.76 -60.01 -30.79
CA ARG A 27 -23.33 -59.68 -32.09
C ARG A 27 -23.00 -58.24 -32.40
N SER A 28 -22.18 -58.11 -33.41
CA SER A 28 -21.80 -56.96 -34.21
C SER A 28 -22.91 -55.91 -34.30
N LEU A 29 -22.69 -54.78 -33.60
CA LEU A 29 -23.34 -53.55 -33.95
C LEU A 29 -22.20 -52.54 -34.14
N ALA A 30 -22.06 -52.06 -35.39
CA ALA A 30 -21.17 -50.97 -35.72
C ALA A 30 -21.50 -49.79 -34.82
N LEU A 31 -20.65 -49.53 -33.85
CA LEU A 31 -20.64 -48.26 -33.10
C LEU A 31 -20.27 -47.16 -34.08
N PRO A 32 -21.07 -46.11 -34.28
CA PRO A 32 -20.58 -44.89 -34.80
C PRO A 32 -19.52 -44.39 -33.80
N VAL A 33 -18.30 -44.20 -34.29
CA VAL A 33 -17.25 -43.46 -33.58
C VAL A 33 -17.84 -42.07 -33.36
N LEU A 34 -18.51 -41.89 -32.24
CA LEU A 34 -18.79 -40.56 -31.74
C LEU A 34 -17.42 -40.03 -31.31
N LEU A 35 -16.78 -39.27 -32.21
CA LEU A 35 -15.74 -38.33 -31.85
C LEU A 35 -16.35 -37.43 -30.79
N LEU A 36 -16.23 -37.85 -29.53
CA LEU A 36 -16.14 -36.92 -28.41
C LEU A 36 -14.94 -36.04 -28.73
N THR A 37 -15.22 -34.93 -29.39
CA THR A 37 -14.40 -33.75 -29.25
C THR A 37 -14.44 -33.44 -27.77
N LEU A 38 -13.53 -34.05 -27.00
CA LEU A 38 -13.03 -33.40 -25.81
C LEU A 38 -12.67 -31.99 -26.28
N ASN A 39 -13.54 -31.05 -25.94
CA ASN A 39 -13.10 -29.70 -25.75
C ASN A 39 -11.99 -29.84 -24.69
N ALA A 40 -10.78 -30.10 -25.13
CA ALA A 40 -9.61 -29.63 -24.43
C ALA A 40 -9.93 -28.16 -24.22
N ALA A 41 -10.27 -27.80 -23.00
CA ALA A 41 -10.15 -26.43 -22.54
C ALA A 41 -8.74 -26.06 -22.98
N GLY A 42 -8.66 -25.39 -24.11
CA GLY A 42 -7.40 -25.16 -24.79
C GLY A 42 -6.47 -24.56 -23.80
N ALA A 43 -5.36 -25.22 -23.54
CA ALA A 43 -4.22 -24.54 -22.98
C ALA A 43 -3.94 -23.40 -23.96
N GLN A 44 -4.51 -22.25 -23.67
CA GLN A 44 -4.35 -21.08 -24.51
C GLN A 44 -2.85 -20.84 -24.58
N GLU A 45 -2.29 -21.01 -25.76
CA GLU A 45 -0.85 -20.85 -26.00
C GLU A 45 -0.48 -19.49 -25.41
N LYS A 46 0.44 -19.47 -24.45
CA LYS A 46 0.81 -18.24 -23.73
C LYS A 46 1.38 -17.29 -24.78
N GLN A 47 0.63 -16.25 -25.12
CA GLN A 47 1.07 -15.22 -26.06
C GLN A 47 2.39 -14.63 -25.58
N PRO A 48 3.36 -14.36 -26.46
CA PRO A 48 4.59 -13.72 -26.08
C PRO A 48 4.30 -12.35 -25.44
N LEU A 49 4.91 -12.08 -24.30
CA LEU A 49 4.69 -10.83 -23.60
C LEU A 49 5.48 -9.69 -24.26
N ARG A 50 4.84 -8.53 -24.34
CA ARG A 50 5.46 -7.26 -24.68
C ARG A 50 5.63 -6.41 -23.43
N TYR A 51 6.81 -5.83 -23.23
CA TYR A 51 7.12 -4.97 -22.10
C TYR A 51 7.12 -3.50 -22.50
N VAL A 52 6.52 -2.67 -21.66
CA VAL A 52 6.38 -1.23 -21.85
C VAL A 52 6.97 -0.52 -20.63
N ASP A 53 7.84 0.45 -20.86
CA ASP A 53 8.41 1.28 -19.81
C ASP A 53 7.31 2.09 -19.10
N ALA A 54 7.21 1.97 -17.80
CA ALA A 54 6.24 2.70 -16.99
C ALA A 54 6.46 4.23 -17.03
N ALA A 55 7.60 4.71 -17.50
CA ALA A 55 7.84 6.13 -17.75
C ALA A 55 6.93 6.71 -18.84
N THR A 56 6.37 5.87 -19.73
CA THR A 56 5.41 6.27 -20.76
C THR A 56 3.96 6.31 -20.27
N LEU A 57 3.73 5.90 -19.02
CA LEU A 57 2.43 5.84 -18.39
C LEU A 57 2.27 6.94 -17.34
N THR A 58 1.11 7.01 -16.71
CA THR A 58 0.84 8.06 -15.70
C THR A 58 1.37 7.66 -14.34
N VAL A 59 2.36 8.38 -13.83
CA VAL A 59 2.85 8.24 -12.45
C VAL A 59 2.14 9.25 -11.56
N ILE A 60 1.50 8.78 -10.50
CA ILE A 60 0.75 9.58 -9.53
C ILE A 60 1.39 9.52 -8.14
N GLY A 61 0.93 10.39 -7.21
CA GLY A 61 1.44 10.46 -5.84
C GLY A 61 2.71 11.30 -5.70
N LYS A 62 3.16 11.99 -6.77
CA LYS A 62 4.34 12.88 -6.73
C LYS A 62 3.97 14.26 -6.17
N SER A 63 4.75 14.70 -5.20
CA SER A 63 4.58 16.04 -4.62
C SER A 63 5.20 17.15 -5.48
N MET A 64 6.21 16.81 -6.28
CA MET A 64 6.94 17.75 -7.15
C MET A 64 7.65 17.00 -8.28
N PRO A 65 8.09 17.67 -9.36
CA PRO A 65 9.04 17.11 -10.31
C PRO A 65 10.35 16.72 -9.61
N THR A 66 10.90 15.57 -10.00
CA THR A 66 12.15 15.04 -9.46
C THR A 66 13.06 14.54 -10.57
N PRO A 67 14.42 14.57 -10.42
CA PRO A 67 15.34 14.07 -11.43
C PRO A 67 15.13 12.61 -11.79
N LYS A 68 14.72 11.78 -10.81
CA LYS A 68 14.35 10.38 -11.03
C LYS A 68 12.85 10.22 -10.90
N LEU A 69 12.24 9.52 -11.87
CA LEU A 69 10.79 9.42 -12.02
C LEU A 69 10.08 8.92 -10.76
N PHE A 70 10.64 7.91 -10.11
CA PHE A 70 10.00 7.23 -8.97
C PHE A 70 10.48 7.72 -7.60
N GLN A 71 11.05 8.91 -7.51
CA GLN A 71 11.34 9.61 -6.25
C GLN A 71 10.20 10.54 -5.86
N ARG A 72 9.97 10.71 -4.55
CA ARG A 72 8.90 11.57 -4.00
C ARG A 72 9.29 13.04 -3.97
N VAL A 73 10.55 13.35 -3.61
CA VAL A 73 11.07 14.69 -3.38
C VAL A 73 12.43 14.85 -4.05
N ASP A 74 12.66 16.00 -4.66
CA ASP A 74 13.99 16.40 -5.14
C ASP A 74 14.88 16.79 -3.96
N THR A 75 15.75 15.89 -3.55
CA THR A 75 16.63 16.07 -2.39
C THR A 75 17.78 17.06 -2.63
N ALA A 76 18.03 17.46 -3.87
CA ALA A 76 19.01 18.50 -4.18
C ALA A 76 18.45 19.90 -3.93
N ARG A 77 17.14 20.07 -3.93
CA ARG A 77 16.46 21.36 -3.73
C ARG A 77 16.40 21.80 -2.27
N TYR A 78 16.50 20.84 -1.32
CA TYR A 78 16.30 21.11 0.11
C TYR A 78 17.49 20.64 0.94
N GLU A 79 17.83 21.40 1.98
CA GLU A 79 18.85 21.03 2.97
C GLU A 79 18.33 19.96 3.92
N LEU A 80 18.19 18.74 3.42
CA LEU A 80 17.72 17.60 4.20
C LEU A 80 18.90 16.78 4.72
N TRP A 81 18.75 16.17 5.89
CA TRP A 81 19.74 15.24 6.44
C TRP A 81 19.62 13.85 5.85
N GLN A 82 20.70 13.06 5.93
CA GLN A 82 20.86 11.83 5.16
C GLN A 82 19.69 10.82 5.29
N PRO A 83 19.15 10.51 6.49
CA PRO A 83 17.98 9.63 6.59
C PRO A 83 16.77 10.14 5.82
N VAL A 84 16.49 11.43 5.83
CA VAL A 84 15.37 12.03 5.09
C VAL A 84 15.64 12.03 3.58
N LYS A 85 16.87 12.26 3.15
CA LYS A 85 17.26 12.10 1.73
C LYS A 85 17.00 10.69 1.24
N ASN A 86 17.40 9.67 2.01
CA ASN A 86 17.15 8.28 1.68
C ASN A 86 15.66 8.00 1.56
N TYR A 87 14.85 8.39 2.57
CA TYR A 87 13.40 8.19 2.53
C TYR A 87 12.72 8.98 1.41
N SER A 88 13.24 10.15 1.05
CA SER A 88 12.72 10.94 -0.09
C SER A 88 12.93 10.24 -1.44
N ALA A 89 13.98 9.44 -1.55
CA ALA A 89 14.25 8.62 -2.74
C ALA A 89 13.31 7.41 -2.87
N PHE A 90 12.76 6.91 -1.75
CA PHE A 90 11.83 5.78 -1.80
C PHE A 90 10.55 6.11 -2.55
N SER A 91 9.99 5.10 -3.20
CA SER A 91 8.80 5.24 -4.06
C SER A 91 7.48 5.17 -3.28
N THR A 92 7.52 5.36 -1.97
CA THR A 92 6.38 5.28 -1.06
C THR A 92 5.22 6.16 -1.50
N GLY A 93 4.03 5.58 -1.65
CA GLY A 93 2.83 6.30 -2.05
C GLY A 93 2.75 6.64 -3.54
N LEU A 94 3.82 6.40 -4.31
CA LEU A 94 3.75 6.51 -5.76
C LEU A 94 3.03 5.31 -6.35
N ALA A 95 2.34 5.55 -7.46
CA ALA A 95 1.71 4.48 -8.23
C ALA A 95 1.74 4.80 -9.73
N VAL A 96 1.60 3.75 -10.54
CA VAL A 96 1.45 3.86 -12.00
C VAL A 96 0.00 3.53 -12.36
N VAL A 97 -0.63 4.42 -13.13
CA VAL A 97 -1.99 4.25 -13.63
C VAL A 97 -1.95 4.07 -15.14
N PHE A 98 -2.69 3.09 -15.63
CA PHE A 98 -2.77 2.78 -17.06
C PHE A 98 -4.07 2.05 -17.38
N ARG A 99 -4.37 1.94 -18.65
CA ARG A 99 -5.47 1.15 -19.19
C ARG A 99 -4.93 0.07 -20.10
N THR A 100 -5.52 -1.14 -20.05
CA THR A 100 -5.14 -2.26 -20.90
C THR A 100 -6.31 -3.21 -21.14
N ASP A 101 -6.32 -3.89 -22.30
CA ASP A 101 -7.22 -5.00 -22.60
C ASP A 101 -6.56 -6.38 -22.38
N SER A 102 -5.31 -6.39 -21.92
CA SER A 102 -4.56 -7.62 -21.65
C SER A 102 -5.22 -8.51 -20.59
N ARG A 103 -5.07 -9.81 -20.75
CA ARG A 103 -5.50 -10.83 -19.78
C ARG A 103 -4.40 -11.21 -18.80
N THR A 104 -3.20 -10.72 -19.07
CA THR A 104 -2.00 -10.91 -18.23
C THR A 104 -1.37 -9.57 -17.94
N ILE A 105 -1.02 -9.32 -16.69
CA ILE A 105 -0.15 -8.20 -16.31
C ILE A 105 1.03 -8.77 -15.53
N ARG A 106 2.21 -8.52 -16.04
CA ARG A 106 3.49 -8.86 -15.45
C ARG A 106 4.31 -7.61 -15.21
N ALA A 107 5.29 -7.66 -14.34
CA ALA A 107 6.20 -6.54 -14.13
C ALA A 107 7.65 -7.00 -14.02
N ARG A 108 8.55 -6.19 -14.58
CA ARG A 108 9.99 -6.21 -14.30
C ARG A 108 10.37 -4.90 -13.64
N TRP A 109 11.00 -4.96 -12.49
CA TRP A 109 11.43 -3.74 -11.81
C TRP A 109 12.74 -3.95 -11.08
N LYS A 110 13.46 -2.86 -10.90
CA LYS A 110 14.72 -2.82 -10.17
C LYS A 110 14.60 -1.87 -8.99
N THR A 111 15.11 -2.30 -7.84
CA THR A 111 15.15 -1.49 -6.62
C THR A 111 16.56 -1.08 -6.23
N GLY A 112 16.69 -0.11 -5.30
CA GLY A 112 17.95 0.49 -4.88
C GLY A 112 18.82 -0.38 -3.95
N GLY A 113 18.33 -1.55 -3.52
CA GLY A 113 19.14 -2.48 -2.70
C GLY A 113 19.08 -2.21 -1.19
N TYR A 114 18.13 -1.43 -0.70
CA TYR A 114 17.96 -1.23 0.75
C TYR A 114 17.55 -2.53 1.44
N GLY A 115 18.18 -2.83 2.56
CA GLY A 115 17.96 -4.07 3.33
C GLY A 115 16.54 -4.21 3.87
N LEU A 116 16.08 -5.45 4.09
CA LEU A 116 14.79 -5.73 4.71
C LEU A 116 14.80 -5.27 6.18
N GLY A 117 13.76 -4.56 6.61
CA GLY A 117 13.53 -4.25 8.01
C GLY A 117 12.85 -5.41 8.73
N HIS A 118 12.95 -5.43 10.06
CA HIS A 118 12.43 -6.53 10.87
C HIS A 118 10.91 -6.61 10.94
N ASN A 119 10.21 -5.49 10.70
CA ASN A 119 8.75 -5.34 10.86
C ASN A 119 8.00 -5.12 9.55
N MET A 120 8.60 -5.48 8.43
CA MET A 120 8.02 -5.28 7.10
C MET A 120 8.03 -6.58 6.30
N THR A 121 6.95 -6.84 5.57
CA THR A 121 6.97 -7.92 4.58
C THR A 121 7.88 -7.55 3.40
N ALA A 122 8.43 -8.55 2.74
CA ALA A 122 9.22 -8.32 1.52
C ALA A 122 8.38 -7.59 0.44
N ILE A 123 7.09 -7.92 0.33
CA ILE A 123 6.16 -7.30 -0.63
C ILE A 123 5.98 -5.81 -0.33
N ALA A 124 5.77 -5.45 0.93
CA ALA A 124 5.62 -4.04 1.30
C ALA A 124 6.89 -3.24 1.02
N ARG A 125 8.06 -3.83 1.25
CA ARG A 125 9.34 -3.13 1.08
C ARG A 125 9.74 -2.94 -0.37
N LYS A 126 9.70 -4.00 -1.18
CA LYS A 126 10.26 -4.04 -2.53
C LYS A 126 9.28 -4.52 -3.59
N GLY A 127 8.10 -5.01 -3.20
CA GLY A 127 7.09 -5.53 -4.11
C GLY A 127 6.19 -4.45 -4.71
N LEU A 128 5.35 -4.88 -5.63
CA LEU A 128 4.31 -4.09 -6.26
C LEU A 128 2.94 -4.57 -5.80
N ASP A 129 1.92 -3.70 -5.86
CA ASP A 129 0.57 -4.04 -5.41
C ASP A 129 -0.46 -3.54 -6.44
N LEU A 130 -1.14 -4.46 -7.13
CA LEU A 130 -2.03 -4.17 -8.24
C LEU A 130 -3.49 -4.11 -7.79
N TYR A 131 -4.16 -3.03 -8.20
CA TYR A 131 -5.62 -2.86 -8.13
C TYR A 131 -6.18 -2.62 -9.52
N ILE A 132 -7.39 -3.12 -9.77
CA ILE A 132 -8.14 -2.91 -11.02
C ILE A 132 -9.47 -2.28 -10.65
N GLU A 133 -9.88 -1.27 -11.41
CA GLU A 133 -11.18 -0.64 -11.25
C GLU A 133 -12.29 -1.58 -11.73
N ARG A 134 -13.31 -1.77 -10.89
CA ARG A 134 -14.52 -2.51 -11.21
C ARG A 134 -15.71 -1.82 -10.55
N ASP A 135 -16.70 -1.47 -11.33
CA ASP A 135 -17.94 -0.83 -10.85
C ASP A 135 -17.69 0.43 -10.00
N GLY A 136 -16.72 1.26 -10.41
CA GLY A 136 -16.33 2.48 -9.71
C GLY A 136 -15.51 2.25 -8.43
N GLN A 137 -15.03 1.03 -8.19
CA GLN A 137 -14.23 0.67 -7.03
C GLN A 137 -12.89 0.06 -7.42
N TRP A 138 -11.84 0.39 -6.67
CA TRP A 138 -10.53 -0.23 -6.81
C TRP A 138 -10.49 -1.56 -6.07
N VAL A 139 -10.50 -2.65 -6.81
CA VAL A 139 -10.45 -4.01 -6.30
C VAL A 139 -9.02 -4.55 -6.38
N TYR A 140 -8.57 -5.17 -5.30
CA TYR A 140 -7.27 -5.84 -5.29
C TYR A 140 -7.22 -6.97 -6.31
N ALA A 141 -6.19 -6.97 -7.15
CA ALA A 141 -6.05 -7.96 -8.24
C ALA A 141 -4.82 -8.86 -8.07
N GLY A 142 -3.75 -8.36 -7.45
CA GLY A 142 -2.55 -9.17 -7.26
C GLY A 142 -1.35 -8.34 -6.81
N PHE A 143 -0.19 -8.97 -6.72
CA PHE A 143 1.05 -8.32 -6.29
C PHE A 143 2.26 -8.85 -7.03
N GLY A 144 3.30 -8.02 -7.11
CA GLY A 144 4.62 -8.40 -7.61
C GLY A 144 5.49 -8.96 -6.49
N TRP A 145 5.90 -10.22 -6.61
CA TRP A 145 6.77 -10.86 -5.64
C TRP A 145 8.22 -10.38 -5.81
N PRO A 146 8.81 -9.70 -4.83
CA PRO A 146 10.20 -9.25 -4.94
C PRO A 146 11.18 -10.41 -4.80
N LYS A 147 12.24 -10.39 -5.61
CA LYS A 147 13.30 -11.40 -5.58
C LYS A 147 14.66 -10.72 -5.79
N GLY A 148 15.40 -10.50 -4.71
CA GLY A 148 16.64 -9.70 -4.76
C GLY A 148 16.37 -8.21 -5.02
N ASP A 149 17.09 -7.59 -5.92
CA ASP A 149 16.93 -6.18 -6.33
C ASP A 149 16.53 -6.03 -7.81
N ASN A 150 16.62 -7.11 -8.59
CA ASN A 150 16.07 -7.22 -9.94
C ASN A 150 14.92 -8.23 -9.91
N HIS A 151 13.74 -7.74 -10.21
CA HIS A 151 12.51 -8.49 -10.00
C HIS A 151 11.82 -8.77 -11.33
N ASP A 152 11.18 -9.93 -11.45
CA ASP A 152 10.30 -10.32 -12.54
C ASP A 152 9.17 -11.18 -11.96
N SER A 153 7.93 -10.71 -12.03
CA SER A 153 6.78 -11.39 -11.44
C SER A 153 5.50 -11.14 -12.24
N ALA A 154 4.69 -12.17 -12.40
CA ALA A 154 3.30 -11.97 -12.76
C ALA A 154 2.59 -11.24 -11.61
N LEU A 155 1.80 -10.21 -11.92
CA LEU A 155 0.91 -9.55 -10.99
C LEU A 155 -0.47 -10.22 -11.00
N VAL A 156 -0.97 -10.51 -12.19
CA VAL A 156 -2.22 -11.24 -12.42
C VAL A 156 -2.18 -11.91 -13.79
N GLU A 157 -2.80 -13.07 -13.91
CA GLU A 157 -2.92 -13.83 -15.16
C GLU A 157 -4.38 -14.34 -15.29
N TYR A 158 -4.79 -14.68 -16.51
CA TYR A 158 -6.09 -15.27 -16.83
C TYR A 158 -7.29 -14.37 -16.50
N MET A 159 -7.13 -13.07 -16.68
CA MET A 159 -8.24 -12.13 -16.52
C MET A 159 -9.27 -12.29 -17.63
N ASP A 160 -10.47 -11.80 -17.39
CA ASP A 160 -11.52 -11.68 -18.39
C ASP A 160 -11.07 -10.76 -19.53
N GLU A 161 -11.69 -10.91 -20.69
CA GLU A 161 -11.52 -10.01 -21.81
C GLU A 161 -12.08 -8.61 -21.51
N GLY A 162 -11.69 -7.66 -22.33
CA GLY A 162 -12.12 -6.26 -22.22
C GLY A 162 -11.12 -5.35 -21.51
N GLU A 163 -11.39 -4.07 -21.61
CA GLU A 163 -10.54 -3.00 -21.12
C GLU A 163 -10.61 -2.85 -19.61
N LYS A 164 -9.48 -2.60 -18.97
CA LYS A 164 -9.31 -2.48 -17.52
C LYS A 164 -8.48 -1.27 -17.19
N THR A 165 -8.93 -0.45 -16.24
CA THR A 165 -8.09 0.59 -15.62
C THR A 165 -7.35 0.00 -14.44
N CYS A 166 -6.04 0.13 -14.45
CA CYS A 166 -5.11 -0.51 -13.51
C CYS A 166 -4.34 0.53 -12.71
N LEU A 167 -4.08 0.20 -11.43
CA LEU A 167 -3.33 1.02 -10.48
C LEU A 167 -2.30 0.14 -9.79
N VAL A 168 -1.01 0.38 -10.05
CA VAL A 168 0.12 -0.37 -9.49
C VAL A 168 0.84 0.51 -8.48
N TYR A 169 0.69 0.24 -7.18
CA TYR A 169 1.46 0.89 -6.13
C TYR A 169 2.89 0.37 -6.08
N LEU A 170 3.82 1.29 -5.84
CA LEU A 170 5.26 1.05 -5.81
C LEU A 170 5.76 0.73 -4.39
N PRO A 171 6.97 0.15 -4.24
CA PRO A 171 7.60 -0.18 -2.97
C PRO A 171 7.55 0.93 -1.93
N LEU A 172 7.37 0.56 -0.66
CA LEU A 172 7.31 1.54 0.44
C LEU A 172 8.70 1.89 0.99
N TRP A 173 9.65 0.96 0.97
CA TRP A 173 10.92 1.10 1.69
C TRP A 173 12.13 0.84 0.80
N ASP A 174 11.98 1.13 -0.48
CA ASP A 174 13.07 1.13 -1.44
C ASP A 174 12.80 2.11 -2.58
N GLU A 175 13.84 2.53 -3.25
CA GLU A 175 13.78 3.32 -4.48
C GLU A 175 13.50 2.38 -5.66
N VAL A 176 12.55 2.71 -6.52
CA VAL A 176 12.40 2.07 -7.82
C VAL A 176 13.30 2.77 -8.82
N LEU A 177 14.22 2.01 -9.41
CA LEU A 177 15.18 2.51 -10.40
C LEU A 177 14.65 2.38 -11.83
N SER A 178 13.89 1.31 -12.10
CA SER A 178 13.20 1.07 -13.37
C SER A 178 11.97 0.21 -13.13
N LEU A 179 10.96 0.36 -13.98
CA LEU A 179 9.74 -0.45 -14.00
C LEU A 179 9.25 -0.61 -15.43
N GLU A 180 9.06 -1.86 -15.85
CA GLU A 180 8.40 -2.23 -17.09
C GLU A 180 7.18 -3.09 -16.80
N LEU A 181 6.08 -2.83 -17.51
CA LEU A 181 4.86 -3.63 -17.44
C LEU A 181 4.77 -4.53 -18.66
N GLY A 182 4.66 -5.83 -18.42
CA GLY A 182 4.48 -6.87 -19.42
C GLY A 182 3.01 -7.18 -19.63
N ILE A 183 2.56 -7.15 -20.87
CA ILE A 183 1.20 -7.48 -21.30
C ILE A 183 1.24 -8.48 -22.43
N ASP A 184 0.12 -9.13 -22.74
CA ASP A 184 0.00 -10.01 -23.91
C ASP A 184 0.36 -9.23 -25.21
N GLY A 185 1.06 -9.86 -26.15
CA GLY A 185 1.74 -9.18 -27.26
C GLY A 185 0.86 -8.30 -28.12
N ASP A 186 -0.37 -8.71 -28.35
CA ASP A 186 -1.37 -8.03 -29.19
C ASP A 186 -2.20 -7.01 -28.41
N SER A 187 -2.10 -7.01 -27.09
CA SER A 187 -2.90 -6.14 -26.22
C SER A 187 -2.39 -4.70 -26.24
N ARG A 188 -3.30 -3.79 -25.94
CA ARG A 188 -2.99 -2.36 -25.80
C ARG A 188 -2.67 -2.04 -24.35
N ILE A 189 -1.81 -1.05 -24.15
CA ILE A 189 -1.58 -0.38 -22.88
C ILE A 189 -1.38 1.11 -23.18
N GLU A 190 -2.05 1.94 -22.40
CA GLU A 190 -2.00 3.39 -22.56
C GLU A 190 -2.04 4.14 -21.23
N ALA A 191 -1.44 5.31 -21.22
CA ALA A 191 -1.54 6.25 -20.10
C ALA A 191 -2.98 6.78 -20.00
N VAL A 192 -3.48 6.93 -18.77
CA VAL A 192 -4.76 7.57 -18.47
C VAL A 192 -4.57 8.69 -17.45
N PRO A 193 -5.44 9.69 -17.41
CA PRO A 193 -5.36 10.75 -16.39
C PRO A 193 -5.35 10.18 -14.95
N ASN A 194 -4.79 10.96 -14.01
CA ASN A 194 -4.88 10.62 -12.60
C ASN A 194 -6.38 10.46 -12.19
N PRO A 195 -6.80 9.28 -11.70
CA PRO A 195 -8.20 9.02 -11.33
C PRO A 195 -8.62 9.72 -10.03
N PHE A 196 -7.66 10.22 -9.27
CA PHE A 196 -7.89 10.90 -8.01
C PHE A 196 -7.92 12.41 -8.20
N ARG A 197 -8.75 13.08 -7.40
CA ARG A 197 -8.93 14.54 -7.42
C ARG A 197 -8.48 15.13 -6.09
N HIS A 198 -8.27 16.42 -6.05
CA HIS A 198 -7.86 17.16 -4.86
C HIS A 198 -6.60 16.58 -4.21
N ARG A 199 -5.58 17.36 -4.22
CA ARG A 199 -4.26 16.97 -3.75
C ARG A 199 -4.17 17.13 -2.23
N ILE A 200 -4.00 16.02 -1.51
CA ILE A 200 -3.88 15.96 -0.07
C ILE A 200 -2.44 15.62 0.29
N VAL A 201 -1.66 16.60 0.71
CA VAL A 201 -0.26 16.37 1.12
C VAL A 201 -0.23 15.90 2.57
N VAL A 202 0.36 14.72 2.80
CA VAL A 202 0.45 14.10 4.12
C VAL A 202 1.90 14.06 4.58
N LEU A 203 2.25 14.89 5.54
CA LEU A 203 3.54 14.79 6.25
C LEU A 203 3.36 13.94 7.50
N GLY A 204 4.23 12.92 7.68
CA GLY A 204 4.06 12.06 8.84
C GLY A 204 5.24 11.18 9.20
N SER A 205 4.98 10.33 10.17
CA SER A 205 5.93 9.40 10.78
C SER A 205 6.14 8.12 9.95
N SER A 206 6.69 7.09 10.60
CA SER A 206 6.75 5.72 10.06
C SER A 206 5.36 5.16 9.72
N ILE A 207 4.32 5.57 10.43
CA ILE A 207 2.94 5.12 10.20
C ILE A 207 2.44 5.63 8.85
N THR A 208 2.65 6.90 8.55
CA THR A 208 2.38 7.47 7.23
C THR A 208 3.28 6.84 6.16
N HIS A 209 4.57 6.62 6.45
CA HIS A 209 5.49 5.93 5.52
C HIS A 209 5.00 4.51 5.16
N GLY A 210 4.17 3.91 5.99
CA GLY A 210 3.59 2.59 5.76
C GLY A 210 4.33 1.45 6.46
N ALA A 211 5.00 1.76 7.56
CA ALA A 211 5.59 0.72 8.38
C ALA A 211 4.53 -0.27 8.87
N SER A 212 4.88 -1.57 8.82
CA SER A 212 4.01 -2.73 9.07
C SER A 212 2.79 -2.87 8.15
N ALA A 213 2.67 -2.06 7.10
CA ALA A 213 1.72 -2.36 6.04
C ALA A 213 2.09 -3.69 5.37
N GLY A 214 1.11 -4.53 5.11
CA GLY A 214 1.35 -5.86 4.51
C GLY A 214 1.77 -5.78 3.04
N ARG A 215 1.36 -4.73 2.32
CA ARG A 215 1.64 -4.45 0.91
C ARG A 215 1.62 -2.95 0.63
N PRO A 216 2.20 -2.46 -0.48
CA PRO A 216 2.24 -1.02 -0.79
C PRO A 216 0.88 -0.31 -0.76
N GLY A 217 -0.14 -0.87 -1.37
CA GLY A 217 -1.49 -0.31 -1.39
C GLY A 217 -2.26 -0.42 -0.07
N MET A 218 -1.66 -0.97 1.00
CA MET A 218 -2.30 -1.10 2.31
C MET A 218 -1.89 -0.01 3.30
N THR A 219 -1.07 0.96 2.89
CA THR A 219 -0.89 2.18 3.70
C THR A 219 -2.23 2.88 3.90
N TRP A 220 -2.40 3.56 5.03
CA TRP A 220 -3.66 4.27 5.29
C TRP A 220 -3.95 5.35 4.23
N THR A 221 -2.91 6.02 3.72
CA THR A 221 -3.03 7.02 2.65
C THR A 221 -3.52 6.39 1.34
N ALA A 222 -2.96 5.26 0.92
CA ALA A 222 -3.39 4.54 -0.28
C ALA A 222 -4.83 3.99 -0.16
N ARG A 223 -5.21 3.50 1.03
CA ARG A 223 -6.58 3.05 1.30
C ARG A 223 -7.59 4.19 1.23
N LEU A 224 -7.26 5.34 1.81
CA LEU A 224 -8.12 6.53 1.74
C LEU A 224 -8.21 7.07 0.31
N ALA A 225 -7.09 7.11 -0.44
CA ALA A 225 -7.10 7.53 -1.83
C ALA A 225 -8.12 6.73 -2.65
N ARG A 226 -8.06 5.41 -2.59
CA ARG A 226 -9.00 4.53 -3.31
C ARG A 226 -10.44 4.63 -2.82
N ARG A 227 -10.64 4.86 -1.52
CA ARG A 227 -11.99 4.96 -0.93
C ARG A 227 -12.67 6.29 -1.20
N MET A 228 -11.90 7.38 -1.20
CA MET A 228 -12.42 8.75 -1.26
C MET A 228 -12.26 9.40 -2.63
N GLY A 229 -11.47 8.81 -3.53
CA GLY A 229 -11.16 9.41 -4.82
C GLY A 229 -10.25 10.65 -4.72
N LEU A 230 -9.45 10.76 -3.65
CA LEU A 230 -8.54 11.89 -3.39
C LEU A 230 -7.09 11.51 -3.65
N ASP A 231 -6.29 12.45 -4.17
CA ASP A 231 -4.86 12.26 -4.47
C ASP A 231 -4.01 12.49 -3.21
N PHE A 232 -3.75 11.41 -2.46
CA PHE A 232 -2.93 11.45 -1.26
C PHE A 232 -1.45 11.35 -1.58
N LEU A 233 -0.70 12.43 -1.35
CA LEU A 233 0.75 12.47 -1.50
C LEU A 233 1.42 12.09 -0.18
N ASN A 234 2.05 10.94 -0.15
CA ASN A 234 2.64 10.39 1.08
C ASN A 234 4.05 10.92 1.33
N LEU A 235 4.21 11.81 2.29
CA LEU A 235 5.49 12.30 2.81
C LEU A 235 5.76 11.75 4.23
N GLY A 236 5.66 10.43 4.38
CA GLY A 236 6.06 9.72 5.60
C GLY A 236 7.57 9.59 5.70
N TYR A 237 8.11 9.92 6.89
CA TYR A 237 9.53 9.88 7.21
C TYR A 237 9.75 9.19 8.55
N SER A 238 10.02 7.89 8.49
CA SER A 238 10.15 7.03 9.68
C SER A 238 11.17 7.55 10.68
N GLY A 239 10.74 7.82 11.91
CA GLY A 239 11.59 8.33 12.99
C GLY A 239 12.08 9.79 12.80
N GLN A 240 11.79 10.42 11.66
CA GLN A 240 12.40 11.71 11.28
C GLN A 240 11.43 12.89 11.31
N CYS A 241 10.12 12.65 11.26
CA CYS A 241 9.12 13.73 11.27
C CYS A 241 8.94 14.28 12.70
N LYS A 242 9.53 15.45 12.99
CA LYS A 242 9.52 16.10 14.30
C LYS A 242 9.28 17.62 14.22
N LEU A 243 8.44 18.04 13.26
CA LEU A 243 8.09 19.45 13.02
C LEU A 243 9.31 20.34 12.71
N GLN A 244 10.33 19.79 12.03
CA GLN A 244 11.51 20.56 11.68
C GLN A 244 11.19 21.63 10.63
N PRO A 245 11.90 22.79 10.68
CA PRO A 245 11.68 23.91 9.76
C PRO A 245 11.94 23.54 8.29
N GLU A 246 12.80 22.55 8.02
CA GLU A 246 13.08 22.05 6.68
C GLU A 246 11.79 21.49 6.04
N PHE A 247 11.02 20.70 6.78
CA PHE A 247 9.74 20.19 6.30
C PHE A 247 8.73 21.33 6.08
N ALA A 248 8.68 22.32 6.96
CA ALA A 248 7.77 23.46 6.78
C ALA A 248 8.11 24.25 5.50
N ARG A 249 9.40 24.48 5.23
CA ARG A 249 9.86 25.14 3.99
C ARG A 249 9.50 24.32 2.75
N MET A 250 9.72 23.01 2.81
CA MET A 250 9.37 22.10 1.71
C MET A 250 7.86 22.12 1.42
N LEU A 251 7.03 22.07 2.44
CA LEU A 251 5.57 22.11 2.28
C LEU A 251 5.08 23.47 1.77
N ALA A 252 5.75 24.55 2.13
CA ALA A 252 5.41 25.90 1.65
C ALA A 252 5.51 26.06 0.12
N GLU A 253 6.24 25.16 -0.55
CA GLU A 253 6.44 25.17 -2.01
C GLU A 253 5.56 24.14 -2.73
N MET A 254 4.72 23.37 -2.02
CA MET A 254 3.90 22.32 -2.60
C MET A 254 2.46 22.80 -2.80
N ASP A 255 1.91 22.60 -4.00
CA ASP A 255 0.48 22.78 -4.20
C ASP A 255 -0.31 21.70 -3.46
N ALA A 256 -1.30 22.11 -2.67
CA ALA A 256 -2.20 21.23 -1.93
C ALA A 256 -3.58 21.85 -1.74
N ASP A 257 -4.62 21.02 -1.85
CA ASP A 257 -5.97 21.36 -1.45
C ASP A 257 -6.16 21.21 0.06
N ALA A 258 -5.35 20.36 0.71
CA ALA A 258 -5.24 20.25 2.16
C ALA A 258 -3.90 19.66 2.57
N PHE A 259 -3.41 20.02 3.76
CA PHE A 259 -2.29 19.36 4.43
C PHE A 259 -2.79 18.54 5.60
N VAL A 260 -2.28 17.31 5.72
CA VAL A 260 -2.53 16.40 6.84
C VAL A 260 -1.22 16.10 7.55
N PHE A 261 -1.21 16.27 8.87
CA PHE A 261 -0.04 16.10 9.71
C PHE A 261 -0.22 14.94 10.70
N ASP A 262 0.35 13.77 10.37
CA ASP A 262 0.64 12.67 11.31
C ASP A 262 2.05 12.91 11.89
N ALA A 263 2.25 14.08 12.51
CA ALA A 263 3.58 14.59 12.84
C ALA A 263 3.92 14.53 14.34
N PHE A 264 3.06 13.95 15.17
CA PHE A 264 3.24 13.89 16.62
C PHE A 264 3.78 12.56 17.16
N SER A 265 4.02 11.58 16.29
CA SER A 265 4.54 10.27 16.70
C SER A 265 6.01 10.31 17.11
N ASN A 266 6.84 11.10 16.44
CA ASN A 266 8.28 11.09 16.63
C ASN A 266 8.82 12.18 17.58
N PRO A 267 8.25 13.41 17.69
CA PRO A 267 8.77 14.42 18.60
C PRO A 267 8.45 14.11 20.06
N SER A 268 9.24 14.67 20.96
CA SER A 268 8.91 14.80 22.37
C SER A 268 7.91 15.94 22.61
N ALA A 269 7.35 16.02 23.83
CA ALA A 269 6.50 17.16 24.22
C ALA A 269 7.22 18.50 24.05
N GLY A 270 8.48 18.59 24.51
CA GLY A 270 9.29 19.83 24.37
C GLY A 270 9.56 20.20 22.94
N GLU A 271 9.86 19.24 22.05
CA GLU A 271 10.04 19.51 20.62
C GLU A 271 8.74 20.01 19.96
N ILE A 272 7.56 19.53 20.39
CA ILE A 272 6.27 20.02 19.93
C ILE A 272 6.05 21.47 20.39
N GLU A 273 6.25 21.74 21.67
CA GLU A 273 6.09 23.08 22.26
C GLU A 273 7.01 24.11 21.61
N GLU A 274 8.27 23.72 21.34
CA GLU A 274 9.27 24.57 20.70
C GLU A 274 8.95 24.88 19.23
N ARG A 275 8.45 23.89 18.45
CA ARG A 275 8.49 23.95 16.98
C ARG A 275 7.14 24.18 16.32
N LEU A 276 6.01 23.78 16.96
CA LEU A 276 4.72 23.75 16.32
C LEU A 276 4.29 25.10 15.74
N ASP A 277 4.44 26.18 16.52
CA ASP A 277 3.99 27.51 16.11
C ASP A 277 4.75 28.02 14.89
N ALA A 278 6.08 27.92 14.91
CA ALA A 278 6.93 28.34 13.80
C ALA A 278 6.71 27.48 12.54
N PHE A 279 6.50 26.17 12.73
CA PHE A 279 6.16 25.24 11.65
C PHE A 279 4.86 25.66 10.97
N VAL A 280 3.79 25.86 11.74
CA VAL A 280 2.48 26.26 11.22
C VAL A 280 2.56 27.64 10.58
N ALA A 281 3.23 28.62 11.20
CA ALA A 281 3.39 29.95 10.65
C ALA A 281 4.06 29.94 9.27
N THR A 282 5.09 29.10 9.10
CA THR A 282 5.80 28.96 7.81
C THR A 282 4.89 28.39 6.73
N VAL A 283 4.15 27.30 7.02
CA VAL A 283 3.21 26.70 6.07
C VAL A 283 2.05 27.67 5.76
N ARG A 284 1.48 28.30 6.78
CA ARG A 284 0.35 29.20 6.66
C ARG A 284 0.70 30.47 5.84
N LYS A 285 1.92 30.98 5.95
CA LYS A 285 2.39 32.11 5.14
C LYS A 285 2.30 31.84 3.63
N ALA A 286 2.60 30.63 3.21
CA ALA A 286 2.52 30.21 1.82
C ALA A 286 1.08 29.76 1.42
N HIS A 287 0.33 29.22 2.34
CA HIS A 287 -1.02 28.65 2.14
C HIS A 287 -2.05 29.32 3.08
N PRO A 288 -2.45 30.55 2.84
CA PRO A 288 -3.23 31.36 3.80
C PRO A 288 -4.59 30.75 4.18
N SER A 289 -5.22 30.00 3.27
CA SER A 289 -6.57 29.46 3.44
C SER A 289 -6.66 27.94 3.35
N THR A 290 -5.58 27.25 2.98
CA THR A 290 -5.58 25.79 2.83
C THR A 290 -5.82 25.10 4.17
N PRO A 291 -6.71 24.12 4.28
CA PRO A 291 -6.93 23.34 5.50
C PRO A 291 -5.64 22.68 6.00
N LEU A 292 -5.35 22.85 7.30
CA LEU A 292 -4.27 22.18 8.01
C LEU A 292 -4.89 21.22 9.03
N ILE A 293 -4.78 19.93 8.79
CA ILE A 293 -5.43 18.87 9.58
C ILE A 293 -4.37 18.14 10.39
N PHE A 294 -4.39 18.28 11.71
CA PHE A 294 -3.48 17.58 12.62
C PHE A 294 -4.14 16.34 13.17
N ILE A 295 -3.48 15.19 13.02
CA ILE A 295 -3.90 13.93 13.61
C ILE A 295 -3.09 13.71 14.89
N GLN A 296 -3.76 13.46 16.01
CA GLN A 296 -3.11 13.05 17.24
C GLN A 296 -2.38 11.74 17.03
N THR A 297 -1.21 11.55 17.66
CA THR A 297 -0.51 10.26 17.61
C THR A 297 -1.37 9.15 18.20
N GLU A 298 -1.28 7.96 17.63
CA GLU A 298 -2.03 6.78 18.06
C GLU A 298 -1.65 6.39 19.49
N VAL A 299 -2.56 5.72 20.18
CA VAL A 299 -2.28 5.11 21.47
C VAL A 299 -1.42 3.86 21.25
N ARG A 300 -0.25 3.81 21.87
CA ARG A 300 0.65 2.65 21.80
C ARG A 300 0.40 1.73 22.99
N GLU A 301 0.08 0.47 22.72
CA GLU A 301 -0.30 -0.50 23.76
C GLU A 301 0.83 -0.82 24.75
N THR A 302 2.08 -0.56 24.40
CA THR A 302 3.22 -0.66 25.33
C THR A 302 3.07 0.22 26.57
N VAL A 303 2.27 1.30 26.50
CA VAL A 303 1.98 2.18 27.67
C VAL A 303 1.20 1.47 28.76
N ASN A 304 0.53 0.35 28.47
CA ASN A 304 -0.21 -0.41 29.45
C ASN A 304 0.69 -0.93 30.59
N PHE A 305 1.93 -1.27 30.26
CA PHE A 305 2.87 -1.90 31.19
C PHE A 305 4.17 -1.12 31.38
N ASN A 306 4.56 -0.27 30.42
CA ASN A 306 5.77 0.53 30.49
C ASN A 306 5.46 1.94 31.03
N LEU A 307 5.76 2.21 32.28
CA LEU A 307 5.46 3.49 32.95
C LEU A 307 6.22 4.68 32.34
N ARG A 308 7.44 4.47 31.83
CA ARG A 308 8.21 5.53 31.14
C ARG A 308 7.56 5.88 29.80
N ALA A 309 7.21 4.87 29.03
CA ALA A 309 6.50 5.06 27.76
C ALA A 309 5.14 5.74 28.01
N ARG A 310 4.41 5.32 29.05
CA ARG A 310 3.12 5.94 29.43
C ARG A 310 3.27 7.44 29.69
N LYS A 311 4.25 7.82 30.52
CA LYS A 311 4.49 9.25 30.80
C LYS A 311 4.88 10.01 29.54
N PHE A 312 5.83 9.49 28.77
CA PHE A 312 6.31 10.11 27.52
C PHE A 312 5.19 10.32 26.50
N GLU A 313 4.37 9.30 26.26
CA GLU A 313 3.24 9.38 25.32
C GLU A 313 2.14 10.31 25.84
N SER A 314 1.87 10.30 27.16
CA SER A 314 0.88 11.21 27.79
C SER A 314 1.30 12.68 27.64
N ASP A 315 2.54 13.01 27.99
CA ASP A 315 3.06 14.39 27.92
C ASP A 315 3.04 14.88 26.45
N LYS A 316 3.50 14.04 25.53
CA LYS A 316 3.50 14.35 24.11
C LYS A 316 2.10 14.60 23.55
N ARG A 317 1.14 13.74 23.89
CA ARG A 317 -0.25 13.91 23.45
C ARG A 317 -0.88 15.17 24.02
N ALA A 318 -0.59 15.50 25.29
CA ALA A 318 -1.06 16.72 25.93
C ALA A 318 -0.49 17.97 25.26
N ALA A 319 0.82 18.00 24.99
CA ALA A 319 1.47 19.11 24.27
C ALA A 319 0.91 19.30 22.85
N ALA A 320 0.72 18.22 22.10
CA ALA A 320 0.15 18.26 20.76
C ALA A 320 -1.28 18.82 20.77
N GLU A 321 -2.15 18.28 21.62
CA GLU A 321 -3.55 18.76 21.72
C GLU A 321 -3.61 20.22 22.17
N ALA A 322 -2.90 20.59 23.21
CA ALA A 322 -2.87 21.97 23.70
C ALA A 322 -2.36 22.98 22.64
N GLY A 323 -1.29 22.62 21.96
CA GLY A 323 -0.70 23.44 20.90
C GLY A 323 -1.65 23.64 19.72
N VAL A 324 -2.21 22.55 19.18
CA VAL A 324 -3.13 22.66 18.02
C VAL A 324 -4.42 23.37 18.41
N ARG A 325 -5.01 23.07 19.57
CA ARG A 325 -6.24 23.78 20.03
C ARG A 325 -6.00 25.26 20.27
N ARG A 326 -4.79 25.67 20.69
CA ARG A 326 -4.43 27.08 20.81
C ARG A 326 -4.42 27.74 19.43
N LEU A 327 -3.80 27.11 18.42
CA LEU A 327 -3.74 27.61 17.05
C LEU A 327 -5.14 27.73 16.42
N MET A 328 -6.02 26.77 16.68
CA MET A 328 -7.42 26.78 16.20
C MET A 328 -8.23 27.99 16.70
N LYS A 329 -7.85 28.63 17.81
CA LYS A 329 -8.53 29.85 18.28
C LYS A 329 -8.31 31.05 17.35
N GLY A 330 -7.17 31.08 16.67
CA GLY A 330 -6.78 32.17 15.75
C GLY A 330 -6.97 31.82 14.27
N ASP A 331 -7.17 30.54 13.95
CA ASP A 331 -7.25 30.06 12.57
C ASP A 331 -8.36 28.99 12.42
N ARG A 332 -9.43 29.35 11.70
CA ARG A 332 -10.59 28.48 11.47
C ARG A 332 -10.32 27.34 10.48
N ASN A 333 -9.20 27.39 9.74
CA ASN A 333 -8.80 26.38 8.80
C ASN A 333 -7.75 25.41 9.38
N ILE A 334 -7.58 25.40 10.70
CA ILE A 334 -6.84 24.37 11.43
C ILE A 334 -7.83 23.42 12.09
N TYR A 335 -7.58 22.11 11.91
CA TYR A 335 -8.42 21.04 12.41
C TYR A 335 -7.59 20.08 13.25
N PHE A 336 -8.18 19.50 14.28
CA PHE A 336 -7.56 18.47 15.11
C PHE A 336 -8.42 17.22 15.14
N ILE A 337 -7.83 16.08 14.80
CA ILE A 337 -8.47 14.77 14.84
C ILE A 337 -7.87 13.99 16.01
N ASP A 338 -8.72 13.62 16.97
CA ASP A 338 -8.34 12.76 18.07
C ASP A 338 -8.19 11.32 17.58
N SER A 339 -7.09 10.68 17.94
CA SER A 339 -6.81 9.30 17.54
C SER A 339 -7.42 8.24 18.45
N ARG A 340 -8.08 8.63 19.54
CA ARG A 340 -8.71 7.67 20.46
C ARG A 340 -9.76 6.85 19.73
N GLY A 341 -9.63 5.53 19.81
CA GLY A 341 -10.53 4.57 19.16
C GLY A 341 -10.26 4.33 17.66
N MET A 342 -9.30 5.01 17.02
CA MET A 342 -8.98 4.78 15.60
C MET A 342 -8.49 3.36 15.29
N ILE A 343 -7.80 2.73 16.25
CA ILE A 343 -7.25 1.37 16.12
C ILE A 343 -8.04 0.33 16.93
N GLY A 344 -9.26 0.68 17.35
CA GLY A 344 -10.08 -0.17 18.20
C GLY A 344 -9.84 0.04 19.71
N THR A 345 -10.53 -0.74 20.53
CA THR A 345 -10.49 -0.65 21.98
C THR A 345 -10.17 -2.01 22.64
N ASP A 346 -9.78 -2.99 21.84
CA ASP A 346 -9.48 -4.36 22.28
C ASP A 346 -8.04 -4.54 22.77
N HIS A 347 -7.24 -3.46 22.75
CA HIS A 347 -5.83 -3.45 23.12
C HIS A 347 -4.93 -4.38 22.28
N LEU A 348 -5.33 -4.72 21.04
CA LEU A 348 -4.60 -5.58 20.13
C LEU A 348 -4.08 -4.85 18.90
N GLY A 349 -4.47 -3.59 18.72
CA GLY A 349 -4.36 -2.87 17.44
C GLY A 349 -3.01 -2.25 17.14
N THR A 350 -2.13 -2.01 18.13
CA THR A 350 -0.87 -1.31 17.86
C THR A 350 0.29 -2.25 17.62
N VAL A 351 0.86 -2.14 16.42
CA VAL A 351 2.21 -2.62 16.16
C VAL A 351 3.18 -1.52 16.60
N SER A 352 3.77 -1.70 17.79
CA SER A 352 4.80 -0.78 18.27
C SER A 352 6.05 -0.89 17.43
N TYR A 353 6.52 0.25 16.93
CA TYR A 353 7.91 0.38 16.48
C TYR A 353 8.74 0.65 17.70
N THR A 354 9.31 -0.38 18.23
CA THR A 354 10.41 -0.21 19.18
C THR A 354 11.66 0.12 18.39
N HIS A 355 12.19 1.26 18.68
CA HIS A 355 13.56 1.61 18.32
C HIS A 355 14.49 0.97 19.34
#